data_5d2f0cceed76f006232b34ca82c76299
#
_entry.id   5d2f0cceed76f006232b34ca82c76299
#
_cell.length_a   1.000
_cell.length_b   1.000
_cell.length_c   1.000
_cell.angle_alpha   90.00
_cell.angle_beta   90.00
_cell.angle_gamma   90.00
#
_symmetry.space_group_name_H-M   'P 1'
#
loop_
_entity.id
_entity.type
_entity.pdbx_description
1 polymer ?
#
loop_
_entity_poly.entity_id
_entity_poly.type
_entity_poly.pdbx_seq_one_letter_code
_entity_poly.pdbx_strand_id
1 'polypeptide(L)'
;AVPGMVAGMLIHLKSLRKIEDDKGWIKTLLDEAENERMHLMTFIHIAKPTAIERFIILIAQFIFIFTYAMIYLISQRTAHRIVGYFEEEAVISYTEYLNELESGTIPDQPAPEIAINYWNLPLHATLKDVVRVIRDDEAGHRDVNHTFADIINLRKNKEVINKKNKEKKETGEEIFD
;
A
#
# COMPACT_ATOMS: atom_id res chain seq x y z
N ALA A 1 1.25 5.42 -3.48
CA ALA A 1 0.35 6.53 -3.07
C ALA A 1 -1.11 6.33 -3.49
N VAL A 2 -1.40 5.95 -4.76
CA VAL A 2 -2.79 5.83 -5.27
C VAL A 2 -3.65 4.86 -4.45
N PRO A 3 -3.22 3.63 -4.15
CA PRO A 3 -4.03 2.67 -3.39
C PRO A 3 -4.44 3.20 -2.01
N GLY A 4 -3.50 3.73 -1.26
CA GLY A 4 -3.75 4.28 0.08
C GLY A 4 -4.73 5.45 0.06
N MET A 5 -4.57 6.39 -0.89
CA MET A 5 -5.50 7.53 -1.06
C MET A 5 -6.91 7.06 -1.42
N VAL A 6 -7.06 6.18 -2.39
CA VAL A 6 -8.37 5.70 -2.85
C VAL A 6 -9.07 4.88 -1.76
N ALA A 7 -8.36 3.93 -1.15
CA ALA A 7 -8.90 3.11 -0.07
C ALA A 7 -9.26 3.95 1.16
N GLY A 8 -8.36 4.84 1.58
CA GLY A 8 -8.60 5.75 2.71
C GLY A 8 -9.83 6.64 2.49
N MET A 9 -9.97 7.23 1.31
CA MET A 9 -11.16 8.03 0.96
C MET A 9 -12.45 7.20 0.98
N LEU A 10 -12.45 6.01 0.37
CA LEU A 10 -13.65 5.16 0.31
C LEU A 10 -14.06 4.64 1.70
N ILE A 11 -13.09 4.29 2.54
CA ILE A 11 -13.34 3.92 3.94
C ILE A 11 -13.88 5.12 4.72
N HIS A 12 -13.30 6.31 4.55
CA HIS A 12 -13.77 7.52 5.21
C HIS A 12 -15.24 7.84 4.87
N LEU A 13 -15.60 7.82 3.60
CA LEU A 13 -16.98 8.03 3.16
C LEU A 13 -17.94 6.96 3.68
N LYS A 14 -17.50 5.69 3.77
CA LYS A 14 -18.28 4.61 4.36
C LYS A 14 -18.48 4.81 5.86
N SER A 15 -17.41 5.17 6.59
CA SER A 15 -17.41 5.41 8.03
C SER A 15 -18.38 6.53 8.40
N LEU A 16 -18.35 7.66 7.67
CA LEU A 16 -19.30 8.75 7.85
C LEU A 16 -20.75 8.34 7.59
N ARG A 17 -21.02 7.63 6.49
CA ARG A 17 -22.38 7.22 6.11
C ARG A 17 -23.00 6.24 7.08
N LYS A 18 -22.18 5.37 7.69
CA LYS A 18 -22.64 4.32 8.59
C LYS A 18 -22.44 4.65 10.07
N ILE A 19 -21.73 5.73 10.37
CA ILE A 19 -21.31 6.10 11.73
C ILE A 19 -20.55 4.94 12.39
N GLU A 20 -19.61 4.35 11.65
CA GLU A 20 -18.79 3.21 12.07
C GLU A 20 -17.33 3.67 12.29
N ASP A 21 -16.68 3.15 13.33
CA ASP A 21 -15.27 3.33 13.57
C ASP A 21 -14.45 2.54 12.54
N ASP A 22 -13.49 3.20 11.89
CA ASP A 22 -12.60 2.63 10.88
C ASP A 22 -11.46 1.77 11.45
N LYS A 23 -11.30 1.75 12.78
CA LYS A 23 -10.24 1.01 13.49
C LYS A 23 -8.81 1.45 13.14
N GLY A 24 -8.65 2.70 12.77
CA GLY A 24 -7.36 3.29 12.40
C GLY A 24 -6.92 3.03 10.96
N TRP A 25 -7.73 2.36 10.15
CA TRP A 25 -7.38 2.03 8.78
C TRP A 25 -7.18 3.25 7.89
N ILE A 26 -8.02 4.30 8.07
CA ILE A 26 -7.88 5.54 7.31
C ILE A 26 -6.51 6.15 7.55
N LYS A 27 -6.10 6.27 8.82
CA LYS A 27 -4.79 6.84 9.15
C LYS A 27 -3.66 6.01 8.54
N THR A 28 -3.66 4.70 8.72
CA THR A 28 -2.64 3.80 8.19
C THR A 28 -2.50 3.93 6.66
N LEU A 29 -3.62 3.95 5.93
CA LEU A 29 -3.62 4.09 4.48
C LEU A 29 -3.16 5.46 3.99
N LEU A 30 -3.46 6.52 4.72
CA LEU A 30 -3.00 7.88 4.38
C LEU A 30 -1.51 8.06 4.70
N ASP A 31 -1.02 7.48 5.80
CA ASP A 31 0.41 7.46 6.14
C ASP A 31 1.21 6.69 5.05
N GLU A 32 0.71 5.53 4.59
CA GLU A 32 1.27 4.78 3.46
C GLU A 32 1.29 5.63 2.18
N ALA A 33 0.18 6.30 1.85
CA ALA A 33 0.10 7.13 0.66
C ALA A 33 1.07 8.33 0.70
N GLU A 34 1.30 8.91 1.87
CA GLU A 34 2.28 9.99 2.07
C GLU A 34 3.72 9.46 1.92
N ASN A 35 4.02 8.30 2.49
CA ASN A 35 5.32 7.67 2.39
C ASN A 35 5.65 7.32 0.92
N GLU A 36 4.70 6.73 0.19
CA GLU A 36 4.80 6.45 -1.25
C GLU A 36 5.07 7.71 -2.09
N ARG A 37 4.42 8.82 -1.73
CA ARG A 37 4.69 10.11 -2.36
C ARG A 37 6.16 10.52 -2.15
N MET A 38 6.72 10.24 -0.98
CA MET A 38 8.12 10.57 -0.68
C MET A 38 9.09 9.65 -1.42
N HIS A 39 8.77 8.36 -1.62
CA HIS A 39 9.52 7.49 -2.53
C HIS A 39 9.61 8.11 -3.93
N LEU A 40 8.45 8.47 -4.51
CA LEU A 40 8.39 9.09 -5.83
C LEU A 40 9.19 10.40 -5.90
N MET A 41 9.02 11.30 -4.93
CA MET A 41 9.71 12.58 -4.92
C MET A 41 11.24 12.42 -4.81
N THR A 42 11.69 11.45 -4.04
CA THR A 42 13.11 11.11 -3.91
C THR A 42 13.69 10.64 -5.23
N PHE A 43 13.02 9.70 -5.92
CA PHE A 43 13.49 9.22 -7.21
C PHE A 43 13.35 10.24 -8.34
N ILE A 44 12.39 11.15 -8.30
CA ILE A 44 12.31 12.29 -9.23
C ILE A 44 13.56 13.18 -9.06
N HIS A 45 14.01 13.40 -7.83
CA HIS A 45 15.23 14.17 -7.56
C HIS A 45 16.50 13.51 -8.11
N ILE A 46 16.56 12.18 -8.03
CA ILE A 46 17.70 11.38 -8.50
C ILE A 46 17.70 11.26 -10.03
N ALA A 47 16.57 10.81 -10.60
CA ALA A 47 16.44 10.48 -12.01
C ALA A 47 16.26 11.71 -12.92
N LYS A 48 15.78 12.83 -12.38
CA LYS A 48 15.49 14.07 -13.13
C LYS A 48 14.73 13.83 -14.42
N PRO A 49 13.53 13.18 -14.36
CA PRO A 49 12.79 12.78 -15.54
C PRO A 49 12.40 13.99 -16.40
N THR A 50 12.35 13.76 -17.70
CA THR A 50 11.89 14.75 -18.69
C THR A 50 10.41 15.08 -18.52
N ALA A 51 9.95 16.17 -19.12
CA ALA A 51 8.53 16.55 -19.09
C ALA A 51 7.61 15.48 -19.72
N ILE A 52 8.12 14.76 -20.74
CA ILE A 52 7.37 13.67 -21.40
C ILE A 52 7.22 12.48 -20.47
N GLU A 53 8.29 12.03 -19.82
CA GLU A 53 8.24 10.93 -18.84
C GLU A 53 7.30 11.25 -17.70
N ARG A 54 7.35 12.47 -17.16
CA ARG A 54 6.44 12.93 -16.11
C ARG A 54 4.97 12.93 -16.58
N PHE A 55 4.72 13.32 -17.82
CA PHE A 55 3.38 13.29 -18.41
C PHE A 55 2.86 11.86 -18.57
N ILE A 56 3.71 10.92 -19.00
CA ILE A 56 3.35 9.49 -19.08
C ILE A 56 2.99 8.94 -17.69
N ILE A 57 3.80 9.26 -16.68
CA ILE A 57 3.52 8.87 -15.29
C ILE A 57 2.17 9.43 -14.83
N LEU A 58 1.87 10.69 -15.13
CA LEU A 58 0.59 11.31 -14.76
C LEU A 58 -0.61 10.59 -15.39
N ILE A 59 -0.51 10.23 -16.69
CA ILE A 59 -1.55 9.44 -17.37
C ILE A 59 -1.71 8.06 -16.71
N ALA A 60 -0.61 7.37 -16.45
CA ALA A 60 -0.62 6.07 -15.79
C ALA A 60 -1.28 6.14 -14.41
N GLN A 61 -0.96 7.15 -13.60
CA GLN A 61 -1.59 7.38 -12.31
C GLN A 61 -3.10 7.61 -12.44
N PHE A 62 -3.53 8.41 -13.44
CA PHE A 62 -4.94 8.67 -13.67
C PHE A 62 -5.71 7.39 -14.03
N ILE A 63 -5.19 6.58 -14.93
CA ILE A 63 -5.77 5.27 -15.28
C ILE A 63 -5.81 4.36 -14.05
N PHE A 64 -4.73 4.34 -13.26
CA PHE A 64 -4.63 3.49 -12.09
C PHE A 64 -5.62 3.90 -10.99
N ILE A 65 -5.88 5.20 -10.77
CA ILE A 65 -6.90 5.68 -9.82
C ILE A 65 -8.27 5.04 -10.13
N PHE A 66 -8.73 5.13 -11.38
CA PHE A 66 -10.04 4.58 -11.77
C PHE A 66 -10.07 3.06 -11.69
N THR A 67 -9.04 2.40 -12.21
CA THR A 67 -8.94 0.93 -12.18
C THR A 67 -8.93 0.41 -10.74
N TYR A 68 -8.11 1.00 -9.89
CA TYR A 68 -8.02 0.59 -8.50
C TYR A 68 -9.31 0.88 -7.71
N ALA A 69 -9.94 2.04 -7.94
CA ALA A 69 -11.22 2.36 -7.33
C ALA A 69 -12.31 1.34 -7.71
N MET A 70 -12.37 0.94 -8.97
CA MET A 70 -13.30 -0.10 -9.43
C MET A 70 -13.04 -1.45 -8.76
N ILE A 71 -11.76 -1.89 -8.70
CA ILE A 71 -11.40 -3.13 -8.00
C ILE A 71 -11.80 -3.05 -6.52
N TYR A 72 -11.53 -1.92 -5.87
CA TYR A 72 -11.82 -1.71 -4.46
C TYR A 72 -13.34 -1.74 -4.17
N LEU A 73 -14.16 -1.15 -5.03
CA LEU A 73 -15.62 -1.19 -4.92
C LEU A 73 -16.20 -2.59 -5.13
N ILE A 74 -15.61 -3.39 -6.02
CA ILE A 74 -16.01 -4.78 -6.27
C ILE A 74 -15.56 -5.69 -5.12
N SER A 75 -14.30 -5.57 -4.71
CA SER A 75 -13.72 -6.42 -3.67
C SER A 75 -12.55 -5.74 -2.96
N GLN A 76 -12.82 -5.17 -1.79
CA GLN A 76 -11.78 -4.57 -0.92
C GLN A 76 -10.65 -5.58 -0.61
N ARG A 77 -11.01 -6.84 -0.33
CA ARG A 77 -10.03 -7.91 -0.09
C ARG A 77 -9.07 -8.08 -1.27
N THR A 78 -9.62 -8.15 -2.48
CA THR A 78 -8.81 -8.34 -3.70
C THR A 78 -7.94 -7.11 -3.94
N ALA A 79 -8.46 -5.91 -3.75
CA ALA A 79 -7.71 -4.67 -3.89
C ALA A 79 -6.48 -4.62 -2.97
N HIS A 80 -6.66 -4.88 -1.67
CA HIS A 80 -5.54 -4.94 -0.73
C HIS A 80 -4.57 -6.08 -1.03
N ARG A 81 -5.07 -7.25 -1.48
CA ARG A 81 -4.20 -8.37 -1.84
C ARG A 81 -3.32 -8.05 -3.05
N ILE A 82 -3.86 -7.36 -4.07
CA ILE A 82 -3.10 -6.90 -5.24
C ILE A 82 -2.01 -5.91 -4.83
N VAL A 83 -2.33 -4.95 -3.95
CA VAL A 83 -1.32 -4.01 -3.43
C VAL A 83 -0.22 -4.77 -2.70
N GLY A 84 -0.59 -5.68 -1.77
CA GLY A 84 0.41 -6.48 -1.06
C GLY A 84 1.38 -7.20 -2.01
N TYR A 85 0.92 -7.73 -3.14
CA TYR A 85 1.79 -8.33 -4.15
C TYR A 85 2.63 -7.31 -4.91
N PHE A 86 2.13 -6.10 -5.17
CA PHE A 86 2.95 -5.05 -5.75
C PHE A 86 4.10 -4.65 -4.83
N GLU A 87 3.85 -4.58 -3.52
CA GLU A 87 4.89 -4.28 -2.54
C GLU A 87 5.88 -5.45 -2.37
N GLU A 88 5.45 -6.72 -2.54
CA GLU A 88 6.38 -7.85 -2.62
C GLU A 88 7.37 -7.68 -3.79
N GLU A 89 6.89 -7.32 -4.97
CA GLU A 89 7.72 -7.06 -6.15
C GLU A 89 8.60 -5.81 -5.95
N ALA A 90 8.10 -4.79 -5.26
CA ALA A 90 8.89 -3.62 -4.91
C ALA A 90 10.05 -3.98 -3.98
N VAL A 91 9.83 -4.78 -2.93
CA VAL A 91 10.88 -5.28 -2.03
C VAL A 91 11.95 -6.07 -2.81
N ILE A 92 11.55 -6.93 -3.76
CA ILE A 92 12.48 -7.67 -4.61
C ILE A 92 13.32 -6.69 -5.45
N SER A 93 12.66 -5.77 -6.16
CA SER A 93 13.32 -4.78 -7.03
C SER A 93 14.30 -3.88 -6.26
N TYR A 94 13.91 -3.38 -5.09
CA TYR A 94 14.81 -2.58 -4.26
C TYR A 94 15.96 -3.41 -3.66
N THR A 95 15.74 -4.69 -3.39
CA THR A 95 16.82 -5.60 -2.95
C THR A 95 17.84 -5.81 -4.06
N GLU A 96 17.40 -6.02 -5.30
CA GLU A 96 18.29 -6.14 -6.46
C GLU A 96 19.06 -4.83 -6.69
N TYR A 97 18.37 -3.69 -6.63
CA TYR A 97 19.01 -2.38 -6.77
C TYR A 97 20.05 -2.13 -5.68
N LEU A 98 19.77 -2.51 -4.43
CA LEU A 98 20.73 -2.41 -3.34
C LEU A 98 21.96 -3.28 -3.58
N ASN A 99 21.80 -4.50 -4.07
CA ASN A 99 22.91 -5.39 -4.43
C ASN A 99 23.79 -4.78 -5.55
N GLU A 100 23.20 -4.14 -6.53
CA GLU A 100 23.95 -3.44 -7.60
C GLU A 100 24.74 -2.23 -7.08
N LEU A 101 24.18 -1.48 -6.13
CA LEU A 101 24.88 -0.39 -5.44
C LEU A 101 26.00 -0.92 -4.55
N GLU A 102 25.80 -2.04 -3.85
CA GLU A 102 26.80 -2.65 -2.96
C GLU A 102 27.95 -3.28 -3.74
N SER A 103 27.68 -3.87 -4.89
CA SER A 103 28.71 -4.43 -5.79
C SER A 103 29.50 -3.36 -6.56
N GLY A 104 29.02 -2.10 -6.56
CA GLY A 104 29.60 -1.02 -7.35
C GLY A 104 29.23 -1.05 -8.84
N THR A 105 28.28 -1.90 -9.23
CA THR A 105 27.73 -1.93 -10.60
C THR A 105 27.03 -0.61 -10.92
N ILE A 106 26.31 -0.08 -9.96
CA ILE A 106 25.73 1.28 -10.00
C ILE A 106 26.53 2.16 -9.04
N PRO A 107 26.98 3.36 -9.46
CA PRO A 107 27.67 4.29 -8.58
C PRO A 107 26.78 4.74 -7.42
N ASP A 108 27.28 4.59 -6.20
CA ASP A 108 26.63 5.16 -5.03
C ASP A 108 26.85 6.67 -5.01
N GLN A 109 25.80 7.43 -4.81
CA GLN A 109 25.83 8.89 -4.82
C GLN A 109 25.24 9.44 -3.51
N PRO A 110 25.53 10.71 -3.15
CA PRO A 110 24.93 11.32 -1.97
C PRO A 110 23.40 11.27 -2.01
N ALA A 111 22.78 10.99 -0.85
CA ALA A 111 21.33 11.03 -0.71
C ALA A 111 20.80 12.45 -0.98
N PRO A 112 19.64 12.59 -1.65
CA PRO A 112 19.00 13.89 -1.80
C PRO A 112 18.52 14.43 -0.44
N GLU A 113 18.61 15.74 -0.26
CA GLU A 113 18.23 16.41 0.99
C GLU A 113 16.79 16.08 1.42
N ILE A 114 15.87 15.94 0.47
CA ILE A 114 14.49 15.56 0.73
C ILE A 114 14.39 14.20 1.41
N ALA A 115 15.22 13.22 1.03
CA ALA A 115 15.28 11.90 1.65
C ALA A 115 15.92 11.96 3.04
N ILE A 116 17.03 12.69 3.19
CA ILE A 116 17.69 12.88 4.47
C ILE A 116 16.71 13.44 5.51
N ASN A 117 15.99 14.49 5.13
CA ASN A 117 15.03 15.15 6.01
C ASN A 117 13.82 14.27 6.36
N TYR A 118 13.28 13.53 5.41
CA TYR A 118 12.08 12.71 5.62
C TYR A 118 12.36 11.50 6.51
N TRP A 119 13.42 10.73 6.20
CA TRP A 119 13.79 9.53 6.98
C TRP A 119 14.75 9.81 8.14
N ASN A 120 15.07 11.09 8.42
CA ASN A 120 16.05 11.48 9.44
C ASN A 120 17.41 10.76 9.28
N LEU A 121 17.89 10.66 8.04
CA LEU A 121 19.16 10.02 7.74
C LEU A 121 20.34 10.92 8.16
N PRO A 122 21.53 10.34 8.39
CA PRO A 122 22.73 11.12 8.58
C PRO A 122 23.03 12.05 7.39
N LEU A 123 23.62 13.22 7.63
CA LEU A 123 23.95 14.18 6.57
C LEU A 123 24.88 13.62 5.47
N HIS A 124 25.64 12.59 5.80
CA HIS A 124 26.53 11.89 4.85
C HIS A 124 25.91 10.62 4.26
N ALA A 125 24.61 10.42 4.44
CA ALA A 125 23.90 9.28 3.86
C ALA A 125 24.03 9.25 2.34
N THR A 126 23.98 8.05 1.80
CA THR A 126 24.11 7.79 0.37
C THR A 126 22.84 7.16 -0.20
N LEU A 127 22.82 6.96 -1.51
CA LEU A 127 21.70 6.30 -2.19
C LEU A 127 21.43 4.89 -1.63
N LYS A 128 22.48 4.18 -1.19
CA LYS A 128 22.31 2.87 -0.51
C LYS A 128 21.47 2.97 0.75
N ASP A 129 21.67 4.01 1.55
CA ASP A 129 20.90 4.21 2.79
C ASP A 129 19.44 4.53 2.47
N VAL A 130 19.22 5.34 1.43
CA VAL A 130 17.88 5.67 0.93
C VAL A 130 17.15 4.43 0.41
N VAL A 131 17.79 3.64 -0.45
CA VAL A 131 17.19 2.42 -1.01
C VAL A 131 16.86 1.41 0.09
N ARG A 132 17.70 1.32 1.13
CA ARG A 132 17.46 0.42 2.27
C ARG A 132 16.21 0.82 3.06
N VAL A 133 16.04 2.10 3.41
CA VAL A 133 14.85 2.54 4.15
C VAL A 133 13.59 2.44 3.32
N ILE A 134 13.64 2.75 2.02
CA ILE A 134 12.50 2.59 1.11
C ILE A 134 12.11 1.10 1.02
N ARG A 135 13.06 0.19 0.83
CA ARG A 135 12.76 -1.25 0.81
C ARG A 135 12.10 -1.72 2.11
N ASP A 136 12.52 -1.20 3.24
CA ASP A 136 11.96 -1.56 4.55
C ASP A 136 10.53 -0.97 4.71
N ASP A 137 10.27 0.22 4.17
CA ASP A 137 8.92 0.80 4.07
C ASP A 137 8.00 -0.09 3.21
N GLU A 138 8.45 -0.53 2.02
CA GLU A 138 7.68 -1.42 1.13
C GLU A 138 7.34 -2.76 1.81
N ALA A 139 8.27 -3.30 2.61
CA ALA A 139 7.99 -4.49 3.40
C ALA A 139 6.89 -4.26 4.44
N GLY A 140 6.85 -3.08 5.04
CA GLY A 140 5.78 -2.64 5.93
C GLY A 140 4.43 -2.49 5.22
N HIS A 141 4.41 -1.83 4.07
CA HIS A 141 3.21 -1.65 3.24
C HIS A 141 2.64 -3.00 2.78
N ARG A 142 3.49 -3.93 2.34
CA ARG A 142 3.14 -5.31 2.01
C ARG A 142 2.38 -5.98 3.15
N ASP A 143 2.97 -5.97 4.35
CA ASP A 143 2.43 -6.66 5.52
C ASP A 143 1.09 -6.05 5.96
N VAL A 144 0.95 -4.74 5.92
CA VAL A 144 -0.29 -4.01 6.19
C VAL A 144 -1.38 -4.43 5.20
N ASN A 145 -1.11 -4.39 3.90
CA ASN A 145 -2.10 -4.69 2.88
C ASN A 145 -2.53 -6.16 2.90
N HIS A 146 -1.63 -7.11 3.10
CA HIS A 146 -1.99 -8.52 3.29
C HIS A 146 -2.83 -8.72 4.55
N THR A 147 -2.48 -8.06 5.65
CA THR A 147 -3.24 -8.10 6.91
C THR A 147 -4.67 -7.56 6.71
N PHE A 148 -4.84 -6.45 6.01
CA PHE A 148 -6.17 -5.90 5.70
C PHE A 148 -7.01 -6.87 4.87
N ALA A 149 -6.41 -7.50 3.84
CA ALA A 149 -7.08 -8.53 3.06
C ALA A 149 -7.54 -9.71 3.90
N ASP A 150 -6.74 -10.15 4.86
CA ASP A 150 -7.05 -11.26 5.77
C ASP A 150 -8.15 -10.90 6.76
N ILE A 151 -8.10 -9.71 7.36
CA ILE A 151 -9.15 -9.21 8.26
C ILE A 151 -10.50 -9.12 7.54
N ILE A 152 -10.53 -8.61 6.30
CA ILE A 152 -11.76 -8.54 5.50
C ILE A 152 -12.33 -9.94 5.25
N ASN A 153 -11.47 -10.90 4.92
CA ASN A 153 -11.88 -12.28 4.69
C ASN A 153 -12.49 -12.93 5.95
N LEU A 154 -11.84 -12.74 7.09
CA LEU A 154 -12.31 -13.25 8.38
C LEU A 154 -13.68 -12.66 8.77
N ARG A 155 -13.88 -11.36 8.56
CA ARG A 155 -15.18 -10.69 8.81
C ARG A 155 -16.27 -11.28 7.93
N LYS A 156 -16.02 -11.45 6.63
CA LYS A 156 -16.97 -12.04 5.68
C LYS A 156 -17.35 -13.47 6.06
N ASN A 157 -16.38 -14.29 6.45
CA ASN A 157 -16.63 -15.67 6.87
C ASN A 157 -17.49 -15.74 8.13
N LYS A 158 -17.24 -14.87 9.13
CA LYS A 158 -18.08 -14.78 10.33
C LYS A 158 -19.53 -14.38 10.02
N GLU A 159 -19.74 -13.43 9.11
CA GLU A 159 -21.07 -13.01 8.67
C GLU A 159 -21.83 -14.17 8.01
N VAL A 160 -21.18 -14.94 7.15
CA VAL A 160 -21.77 -16.11 6.48
C VAL A 160 -22.17 -17.19 7.49
N ILE A 161 -21.30 -17.48 8.46
CA ILE A 161 -21.58 -18.47 9.52
C ILE A 161 -22.77 -18.01 10.38
N ASN A 162 -22.78 -16.74 10.80
CA ASN A 162 -23.86 -16.19 11.60
C ASN A 162 -25.21 -16.23 10.86
N LYS A 163 -25.20 -15.95 9.55
CA LYS A 163 -26.41 -16.02 8.72
C LYS A 163 -26.93 -17.45 8.63
N LYS A 164 -26.05 -18.41 8.37
CA LYS A 164 -26.45 -19.85 8.33
C LYS A 164 -27.02 -20.33 9.67
N ASN A 165 -26.41 -19.93 10.79
CA ASN A 165 -26.89 -20.31 12.11
C ASN A 165 -28.27 -19.69 12.45
N LYS A 166 -28.51 -18.46 11.94
CA LYS A 166 -29.81 -17.81 12.08
C LYS A 166 -30.90 -18.53 11.26
N GLU A 167 -30.60 -18.86 10.00
CA GLU A 167 -31.50 -19.60 9.12
C GLU A 167 -31.87 -20.98 9.70
N LYS A 168 -30.91 -21.73 10.27
CA LYS A 168 -31.19 -23.02 10.94
C LYS A 168 -32.09 -22.88 12.15
N LYS A 169 -31.93 -21.84 12.96
CA LYS A 169 -32.80 -21.56 14.10
C LYS A 169 -34.23 -21.22 13.67
N GLU A 170 -34.42 -20.55 12.54
CA GLU A 170 -35.73 -20.20 12.00
C GLU A 170 -36.43 -21.40 11.34
N THR A 171 -35.69 -22.35 10.79
CA THR A 171 -36.23 -23.57 10.14
C THR A 171 -36.47 -24.73 11.10
N GLY A 172 -36.08 -24.61 12.37
CA GLY A 172 -36.28 -25.67 13.37
C GLY A 172 -35.39 -26.92 13.17
N GLU A 173 -34.34 -26.84 12.36
CA GLU A 173 -33.34 -27.90 12.25
C GLU A 173 -32.51 -27.94 13.52
N GLU A 174 -32.84 -28.87 14.45
CA GLU A 174 -32.03 -29.14 15.63
C GLU A 174 -30.63 -29.62 15.23
N ILE A 175 -29.61 -29.05 15.91
CA ILE A 175 -28.26 -29.55 15.84
C ILE A 175 -28.22 -30.84 16.65
N PHE A 176 -28.30 -31.99 15.99
CA PHE A 176 -27.88 -33.26 16.62
C PHE A 176 -26.34 -33.25 16.61
N ASP A 177 -25.73 -33.08 17.79
CA ASP A 177 -24.31 -33.33 18.06
C ASP A 177 -23.95 -34.82 17.91
#